data_5fe4ca334495ebe1b5aad8e476e8ed20
#
_entry.id   5fe4ca334495ebe1b5aad8e476e8ed20
#
_cell.length_a   1.000
_cell.length_b   1.000
_cell.length_c   1.000
_cell.angle_alpha   90.00
_cell.angle_beta   90.00
_cell.angle_gamma   90.00
#
_symmetry.space_group_name_H-M   'P 1'
#
loop_
_entity.id
_entity.type
_entity.pdbx_description
1 polymer ?
#
loop_
_entity_poly.entity_id
_entity_poly.type
_entity_poly.pdbx_seq_one_letter_code
_entity_poly.pdbx_strand_id
1 'polypeptide(L)'
;MADVLQRLKPQTAAEARAWQRMLSGRRLDLLDPSALDIEIEDIAHGIARVARWNGQTVGAHIYSVAQHCLLVEALARLKAPRLDKNRRLAVLLHDAPEYVIGDMISPFKAVIGDAYKAVESRLLVAIHRRFGLPPSPPELQQLIKSADYQAAYLEATRLAGFAHTEARRFFGRPPRIAPSMERDYLKSWPAETAQARYLERFRKLAGE
;
A
#
# COMPACT_ATOMS: atom_id res chain seq x y z
N MET A 1 7.76 26.54 -14.62
CA MET A 1 7.65 25.11 -14.26
C MET A 1 8.60 24.20 -15.06
N ALA A 2 8.83 24.42 -16.34
CA ALA A 2 9.79 23.62 -17.13
C ALA A 2 11.25 23.70 -16.61
N ASP A 3 11.65 24.83 -16.04
CA ASP A 3 13.02 25.12 -15.58
C ASP A 3 13.40 24.37 -14.29
N VAL A 4 12.45 24.02 -13.43
CA VAL A 4 12.70 23.23 -12.20
C VAL A 4 12.97 21.76 -12.51
N LEU A 5 12.33 21.20 -13.55
CA LEU A 5 12.52 19.83 -13.97
C LEU A 5 13.83 19.64 -14.76
N GLN A 6 14.34 20.70 -15.37
CA GLN A 6 15.62 20.69 -16.09
C GLN A 6 16.82 20.64 -15.16
N ARG A 7 16.68 21.14 -13.91
CA ARG A 7 17.74 21.08 -12.86
C ARG A 7 17.86 19.71 -12.16
N LEU A 8 16.90 18.81 -12.38
CA LEU A 8 16.90 17.45 -11.82
C LEU A 8 17.56 16.41 -12.73
N LYS A 9 18.14 16.81 -13.87
CA LYS A 9 18.94 15.90 -14.68
C LYS A 9 20.30 15.72 -13.98
N PRO A 10 20.70 14.47 -13.66
CA PRO A 10 22.03 14.23 -13.11
C PRO A 10 23.09 14.69 -14.09
N GLN A 11 24.11 15.42 -13.60
CA GLN A 11 25.17 15.99 -14.42
C GLN A 11 26.11 14.92 -15.00
N THR A 12 26.16 13.71 -14.39
CA THR A 12 26.86 12.53 -14.91
C THR A 12 26.09 11.24 -14.55
N ALA A 13 26.26 10.17 -15.32
CA ALA A 13 25.66 8.87 -15.06
C ALA A 13 26.10 8.25 -13.70
N ALA A 14 27.20 8.70 -13.12
CA ALA A 14 27.70 8.25 -11.82
C ALA A 14 26.98 8.92 -10.63
N GLU A 15 26.32 10.05 -10.84
CA GLU A 15 25.65 10.83 -9.79
C GLU A 15 24.18 10.48 -9.61
N ALA A 16 23.57 9.76 -10.56
CA ALA A 16 22.17 9.37 -10.50
C ALA A 16 21.95 8.13 -9.62
N ARG A 17 21.93 8.30 -8.29
CA ARG A 17 21.48 7.24 -7.41
C ARG A 17 19.96 7.14 -7.43
N ALA A 18 19.39 6.36 -8.34
CA ALA A 18 17.96 6.03 -8.38
C ALA A 18 17.67 4.64 -7.80
N TRP A 19 18.44 4.19 -6.80
CA TRP A 19 18.29 2.87 -6.18
C TRP A 19 18.30 2.95 -4.65
N GLN A 20 17.63 1.96 -4.03
CA GLN A 20 17.54 1.77 -2.59
C GLN A 20 18.27 0.49 -2.17
N ARG A 21 19.10 0.54 -1.10
CA ARG A 21 19.59 -0.65 -0.43
C ARG A 21 18.51 -1.20 0.49
N MET A 22 18.14 -2.47 0.29
CA MET A 22 17.14 -3.17 1.11
C MET A 22 17.82 -3.90 2.26
N LEU A 23 17.06 -4.27 3.30
CA LEU A 23 17.59 -5.02 4.46
C LEU A 23 18.04 -6.42 4.07
N SER A 24 17.40 -7.05 3.08
CA SER A 24 17.85 -8.32 2.48
C SER A 24 19.24 -8.25 1.84
N GLY A 25 19.81 -7.04 1.70
CA GLY A 25 21.05 -6.79 0.96
C GLY A 25 20.83 -6.53 -0.54
N ARG A 26 19.59 -6.68 -1.05
CA ARG A 26 19.25 -6.36 -2.44
C ARG A 26 19.46 -4.88 -2.73
N ARG A 27 19.68 -4.59 -4.01
CA ARG A 27 19.76 -3.23 -4.56
C ARG A 27 18.59 -3.03 -5.52
N LEU A 28 17.53 -2.41 -5.02
CA LEU A 28 16.35 -2.12 -5.81
C LEU A 28 16.52 -0.84 -6.61
N ASP A 29 16.46 -0.93 -7.94
CA ASP A 29 16.39 0.23 -8.83
C ASP A 29 14.93 0.73 -8.88
N LEU A 30 14.71 2.04 -8.68
CA LEU A 30 13.38 2.63 -8.66
C LEU A 30 12.88 3.02 -10.06
N LEU A 31 13.79 3.16 -11.02
CA LEU A 31 13.45 3.52 -12.40
C LEU A 31 13.26 2.29 -13.28
N ASP A 32 13.98 1.19 -12.98
CA ASP A 32 13.87 -0.09 -13.68
C ASP A 32 13.95 -1.26 -12.67
N PRO A 33 12.90 -1.45 -11.84
CA PRO A 33 12.90 -2.45 -10.79
C PRO A 33 12.89 -3.87 -11.35
N SER A 34 13.88 -4.69 -10.95
CA SER A 34 13.91 -6.12 -11.26
C SER A 34 13.07 -6.91 -10.25
N ALA A 35 12.29 -7.87 -10.74
CA ALA A 35 11.57 -8.80 -9.89
C ALA A 35 12.51 -9.62 -8.98
N LEU A 36 13.78 -9.84 -9.39
CA LEU A 36 14.78 -10.57 -8.61
C LEU A 36 15.32 -9.77 -7.40
N ASP A 37 15.12 -8.47 -7.38
CA ASP A 37 15.54 -7.60 -6.28
C ASP A 37 14.42 -7.35 -5.25
N ILE A 38 13.29 -8.02 -5.40
CA ILE A 38 12.12 -7.87 -4.53
C ILE A 38 11.99 -9.08 -3.60
N GLU A 39 11.98 -8.81 -2.30
CA GLU A 39 11.74 -9.82 -1.25
C GLU A 39 10.54 -9.42 -0.40
N ILE A 40 9.69 -10.41 -0.05
CA ILE A 40 8.48 -10.12 0.73
C ILE A 40 8.81 -9.61 2.13
N GLU A 41 9.92 -10.03 2.69
CA GLU A 41 10.40 -9.56 4.00
C GLU A 41 10.73 -8.08 3.98
N ASP A 42 11.34 -7.57 2.90
CA ASP A 42 11.63 -6.13 2.72
C ASP A 42 10.34 -5.33 2.58
N ILE A 43 9.40 -5.83 1.78
CA ILE A 43 8.07 -5.21 1.63
C ILE A 43 7.37 -5.12 2.99
N ALA A 44 7.22 -6.26 3.67
CA ALA A 44 6.52 -6.33 4.95
C ALA A 44 7.18 -5.46 6.02
N HIS A 45 8.53 -5.41 6.06
CA HIS A 45 9.27 -4.55 6.97
C HIS A 45 9.01 -3.07 6.70
N GLY A 46 9.08 -2.66 5.41
CA GLY A 46 8.89 -1.28 5.00
C GLY A 46 7.47 -0.80 5.28
N ILE A 47 6.45 -1.47 4.74
CA ILE A 47 5.05 -1.03 4.90
C ILE A 47 4.53 -1.13 6.34
N ALA A 48 5.15 -1.94 7.21
CA ALA A 48 4.83 -1.95 8.63
C ALA A 48 5.35 -0.71 9.37
N ARG A 49 6.26 0.05 8.77
CA ARG A 49 6.88 1.27 9.33
C ARG A 49 6.51 2.54 8.57
N VAL A 50 5.80 2.41 7.47
CA VAL A 50 5.20 3.54 6.75
C VAL A 50 3.85 3.87 7.38
N ALA A 51 3.71 5.12 7.84
CA ALA A 51 2.50 5.59 8.50
C ALA A 51 1.45 6.04 7.46
N ARG A 52 0.23 5.54 7.57
CA ARG A 52 -0.96 6.12 6.92
C ARG A 52 -1.26 7.49 7.52
N TRP A 53 -1.94 8.36 6.75
CA TRP A 53 -2.39 9.69 7.23
C TRP A 53 -1.22 10.55 7.74
N ASN A 54 0.00 10.37 7.21
CA ASN A 54 1.21 11.03 7.71
C ASN A 54 1.39 10.91 9.24
N GLY A 55 0.93 9.81 9.83
CA GLY A 55 0.99 9.58 11.28
C GLY A 55 -0.06 10.35 12.10
N GLN A 56 -0.97 11.11 11.46
CA GLN A 56 -2.02 11.87 12.13
C GLN A 56 -3.20 10.96 12.49
N THR A 57 -2.93 9.92 13.30
CA THR A 57 -3.92 8.95 13.78
C THR A 57 -3.81 8.80 15.28
N VAL A 58 -4.96 8.54 15.93
CA VAL A 58 -5.00 8.25 17.37
C VAL A 58 -4.39 6.88 17.68
N GLY A 59 -3.87 6.70 18.90
CA GLY A 59 -3.30 5.46 19.39
C GLY A 59 -1.83 5.56 19.77
N ALA A 60 -1.28 4.49 20.36
CA ALA A 60 0.11 4.46 20.82
C ALA A 60 1.13 4.20 19.70
N HIS A 61 0.66 3.72 18.55
CA HIS A 61 1.47 3.35 17.39
C HIS A 61 0.93 4.02 16.14
N ILE A 62 1.77 4.15 15.12
CA ILE A 62 1.31 4.56 13.79
C ILE A 62 0.30 3.53 13.25
N TYR A 63 -0.71 3.98 12.53
CA TYR A 63 -1.52 3.10 11.69
C TYR A 63 -0.74 2.85 10.38
N SER A 64 -0.23 1.63 10.22
CA SER A 64 0.71 1.31 9.15
C SER A 64 0.03 0.93 7.84
N VAL A 65 0.74 1.09 6.72
CA VAL A 65 0.32 0.59 5.40
C VAL A 65 0.10 -0.92 5.42
N ALA A 66 0.92 -1.70 6.15
CA ALA A 66 0.71 -3.13 6.31
C ALA A 66 -0.66 -3.47 6.93
N GLN A 67 -1.06 -2.72 7.96
CA GLN A 67 -2.36 -2.90 8.60
C GLN A 67 -3.51 -2.50 7.68
N HIS A 68 -3.35 -1.41 6.94
CA HIS A 68 -4.28 -0.96 5.90
C HIS A 68 -4.48 -2.05 4.82
N CYS A 69 -3.41 -2.59 4.26
CA CYS A 69 -3.49 -3.64 3.24
C CYS A 69 -4.25 -4.89 3.73
N LEU A 70 -4.05 -5.27 5.00
CA LEU A 70 -4.79 -6.36 5.62
C LEU A 70 -6.28 -6.05 5.76
N LEU A 71 -6.64 -4.81 6.13
CA LEU A 71 -8.03 -4.36 6.19
C LEU A 71 -8.66 -4.35 4.80
N VAL A 72 -7.97 -3.83 3.78
CA VAL A 72 -8.45 -3.80 2.40
C VAL A 72 -8.70 -5.21 1.87
N GLU A 73 -7.80 -6.16 2.13
CA GLU A 73 -7.99 -7.56 1.73
C GLU A 73 -9.21 -8.19 2.44
N ALA A 74 -9.39 -7.93 3.72
CA ALA A 74 -10.55 -8.40 4.47
C ALA A 74 -11.87 -7.83 3.93
N LEU A 75 -11.91 -6.54 3.59
CA LEU A 75 -13.08 -5.87 2.99
C LEU A 75 -13.36 -6.40 1.57
N ALA A 76 -12.34 -6.59 0.74
CA ALA A 76 -12.49 -7.17 -0.59
C ALA A 76 -13.07 -8.59 -0.52
N ARG A 77 -12.65 -9.39 0.45
CA ARG A 77 -13.19 -10.73 0.71
C ARG A 77 -14.67 -10.69 1.13
N LEU A 78 -15.10 -9.72 1.90
CA LEU A 78 -16.52 -9.55 2.25
C LEU A 78 -17.38 -9.22 1.02
N LYS A 79 -16.84 -8.42 0.09
CA LYS A 79 -17.53 -8.05 -1.15
C LYS A 79 -17.56 -9.18 -2.18
N ALA A 80 -16.49 -9.95 -2.26
CA ALA A 80 -16.28 -11.03 -3.21
C ALA A 80 -15.80 -12.32 -2.49
N PRO A 81 -16.70 -13.05 -1.81
CA PRO A 81 -16.31 -14.21 -0.98
C PRO A 81 -15.68 -15.37 -1.77
N ARG A 82 -15.93 -15.42 -3.10
CA ARG A 82 -15.36 -16.44 -4.00
C ARG A 82 -14.08 -16.01 -4.71
N LEU A 83 -13.49 -14.87 -4.29
CA LEU A 83 -12.22 -14.40 -4.86
C LEU A 83 -11.12 -15.43 -4.59
N ASP A 84 -10.45 -15.87 -5.64
CA ASP A 84 -9.35 -16.84 -5.54
C ASP A 84 -8.12 -16.28 -4.82
N LYS A 85 -7.18 -17.16 -4.47
CA LYS A 85 -5.99 -16.79 -3.70
C LYS A 85 -5.11 -15.75 -4.43
N ASN A 86 -4.90 -15.90 -5.74
CA ASN A 86 -4.04 -14.99 -6.51
C ASN A 86 -4.63 -13.58 -6.58
N ARG A 87 -5.94 -13.47 -6.81
CA ARG A 87 -6.63 -12.17 -6.80
C ARG A 87 -6.62 -11.53 -5.41
N ARG A 88 -6.77 -12.34 -4.35
CA ARG A 88 -6.65 -11.85 -2.96
C ARG A 88 -5.22 -11.41 -2.64
N LEU A 89 -4.21 -12.11 -3.18
CA LEU A 89 -2.81 -11.71 -3.05
C LEU A 89 -2.55 -10.39 -3.76
N ALA A 90 -3.12 -10.19 -4.97
CA ALA A 90 -3.04 -8.90 -5.66
C ALA A 90 -3.71 -7.77 -4.84
N VAL A 91 -4.83 -8.05 -4.16
CA VAL A 91 -5.44 -7.09 -3.22
C VAL A 91 -4.51 -6.77 -2.06
N LEU A 92 -3.89 -7.79 -1.43
CA LEU A 92 -2.97 -7.58 -0.30
C LEU A 92 -1.75 -6.74 -0.68
N LEU A 93 -1.27 -6.88 -1.93
CA LEU A 93 -0.07 -6.23 -2.45
C LEU A 93 -0.35 -4.86 -3.11
N HIS A 94 -1.60 -4.34 -3.07
CA HIS A 94 -1.98 -3.16 -3.87
C HIS A 94 -1.15 -1.91 -3.56
N ASP A 95 -0.80 -1.70 -2.29
CA ASP A 95 0.05 -0.60 -1.82
C ASP A 95 1.47 -1.07 -1.44
N ALA A 96 1.86 -2.29 -1.87
CA ALA A 96 3.20 -2.79 -1.61
C ALA A 96 4.32 -1.84 -2.09
N PRO A 97 4.22 -1.12 -3.23
CA PRO A 97 5.24 -0.13 -3.64
C PRO A 97 5.61 0.89 -2.56
N GLU A 98 4.70 1.19 -1.65
CA GLU A 98 4.89 2.18 -0.58
C GLU A 98 6.01 1.81 0.41
N TYR A 99 6.52 0.56 0.38
CA TYR A 99 7.68 0.16 1.20
C TYR A 99 8.96 0.96 0.88
N VAL A 100 9.04 1.58 -0.30
CA VAL A 100 10.18 2.41 -0.72
C VAL A 100 9.80 3.84 -1.10
N ILE A 101 8.57 4.08 -1.56
CA ILE A 101 8.12 5.42 -1.97
C ILE A 101 7.28 6.13 -0.89
N GLY A 102 6.89 5.41 0.16
CA GLY A 102 6.05 5.93 1.25
C GLY A 102 4.58 6.10 0.86
N ASP A 103 3.72 6.21 1.88
CA ASP A 103 2.29 6.57 1.69
C ASP A 103 2.18 8.09 1.45
N MET A 104 1.75 8.44 0.26
CA MET A 104 1.45 9.82 -0.09
C MET A 104 -0.05 10.09 -0.04
N ILE A 105 -0.44 11.08 0.75
CA ILE A 105 -1.86 11.51 0.80
C ILE A 105 -2.34 12.01 -0.57
N SER A 106 -3.59 11.72 -0.90
CA SER A 106 -4.19 12.05 -2.20
C SER A 106 -4.04 13.52 -2.63
N PRO A 107 -4.16 14.53 -1.73
CA PRO A 107 -3.91 15.92 -2.11
C PRO A 107 -2.48 16.15 -2.61
N PHE A 108 -1.49 15.49 -2.02
CA PHE A 108 -0.09 15.64 -2.42
C PHE A 108 0.22 14.88 -3.71
N LYS A 109 -0.35 13.66 -3.89
CA LYS A 109 -0.30 12.93 -5.17
C LYS A 109 -0.82 13.77 -6.34
N ALA A 110 -1.88 14.55 -6.12
CA ALA A 110 -2.43 15.46 -7.14
C ALA A 110 -1.48 16.61 -7.53
N VAL A 111 -0.62 17.05 -6.62
CA VAL A 111 0.36 18.15 -6.86
C VAL A 111 1.60 17.63 -7.58
N ILE A 112 2.12 16.44 -7.20
CA ILE A 112 3.34 15.86 -7.80
C ILE A 112 3.04 15.31 -9.20
N GLY A 113 1.83 14.84 -9.46
CA GLY A 113 1.38 14.40 -10.76
C GLY A 113 1.91 13.04 -11.22
N ASP A 114 2.12 12.89 -12.54
CA ASP A 114 2.29 11.58 -13.18
C ASP A 114 3.65 10.92 -12.94
N ALA A 115 4.68 11.68 -12.56
CA ALA A 115 6.01 11.13 -12.29
C ALA A 115 5.99 10.12 -11.13
N TYR A 116 5.27 10.44 -10.05
CA TYR A 116 5.09 9.53 -8.91
C TYR A 116 4.34 8.26 -9.33
N LYS A 117 3.21 8.40 -10.04
CA LYS A 117 2.41 7.27 -10.51
C LYS A 117 3.20 6.34 -11.42
N ALA A 118 4.10 6.88 -12.25
CA ALA A 118 4.94 6.08 -13.14
C ALA A 118 5.93 5.20 -12.35
N VAL A 119 6.50 5.70 -11.25
CA VAL A 119 7.37 4.91 -10.38
C VAL A 119 6.56 3.86 -9.61
N GLU A 120 5.44 4.26 -8.98
CA GLU A 120 4.52 3.38 -8.26
C GLU A 120 4.06 2.20 -9.13
N SER A 121 3.63 2.49 -10.36
CA SER A 121 3.15 1.48 -11.32
C SER A 121 4.27 0.50 -11.72
N ARG A 122 5.49 0.98 -12.00
CA ARG A 122 6.62 0.11 -12.34
C ARG A 122 6.98 -0.83 -11.19
N LEU A 123 7.04 -0.31 -9.98
CA LEU A 123 7.28 -1.11 -8.77
C LEU A 123 6.20 -2.17 -8.60
N LEU A 124 4.91 -1.82 -8.74
CA LEU A 124 3.81 -2.76 -8.61
C LEU A 124 3.88 -3.88 -9.66
N VAL A 125 4.22 -3.55 -10.90
CA VAL A 125 4.42 -4.55 -11.98
C VAL A 125 5.56 -5.49 -11.63
N ALA A 126 6.70 -4.99 -11.13
CA ALA A 126 7.82 -5.82 -10.73
C ALA A 126 7.47 -6.73 -9.53
N ILE A 127 6.72 -6.21 -8.54
CA ILE A 127 6.20 -6.97 -7.41
C ILE A 127 5.25 -8.08 -7.89
N HIS A 128 4.30 -7.77 -8.77
CA HIS A 128 3.40 -8.80 -9.33
C HIS A 128 4.18 -9.89 -10.07
N ARG A 129 5.18 -9.52 -10.88
CA ARG A 129 6.05 -10.50 -11.58
C ARG A 129 6.82 -11.37 -10.59
N ARG A 130 7.35 -10.81 -9.50
CA ARG A 130 8.07 -11.55 -8.45
C ARG A 130 7.23 -12.67 -7.86
N PHE A 131 5.93 -12.40 -7.63
CA PHE A 131 5.02 -13.33 -6.99
C PHE A 131 4.09 -14.06 -7.97
N GLY A 132 4.43 -14.06 -9.27
CA GLY A 132 3.70 -14.82 -10.27
C GLY A 132 2.26 -14.36 -10.52
N LEU A 133 1.95 -13.09 -10.22
CA LEU A 133 0.62 -12.53 -10.41
C LEU A 133 0.47 -11.96 -11.82
N PRO A 134 -0.61 -12.31 -12.54
CA PRO A 134 -0.94 -11.68 -13.81
C PRO A 134 -1.36 -10.21 -13.59
N PRO A 135 -1.37 -9.39 -14.66
CA PRO A 135 -1.97 -8.06 -14.60
C PRO A 135 -3.41 -8.13 -14.08
N SER A 136 -3.73 -7.24 -13.13
CA SER A 136 -5.07 -7.20 -12.54
C SER A 136 -6.11 -6.75 -13.59
N PRO A 137 -7.15 -7.54 -13.86
CA PRO A 137 -8.20 -7.15 -14.78
C PRO A 137 -9.02 -5.97 -14.22
N PRO A 138 -9.76 -5.22 -15.07
CA PRO A 138 -10.48 -4.01 -14.66
C PRO A 138 -11.44 -4.22 -13.48
N GLU A 139 -12.14 -5.35 -13.44
CA GLU A 139 -13.06 -5.68 -12.33
C GLU A 139 -12.33 -5.88 -11.00
N LEU A 140 -11.12 -6.45 -11.01
CA LEU A 140 -10.30 -6.59 -9.81
C LEU A 140 -9.77 -5.23 -9.35
N GLN A 141 -9.32 -4.39 -10.30
CA GLN A 141 -8.89 -3.02 -9.97
C GLN A 141 -10.02 -2.19 -9.35
N GLN A 142 -11.25 -2.32 -9.86
CA GLN A 142 -12.43 -1.67 -9.28
C GLN A 142 -12.76 -2.20 -7.89
N LEU A 143 -12.63 -3.52 -7.67
CA LEU A 143 -12.81 -4.13 -6.36
C LEU A 143 -11.79 -3.61 -5.35
N ILE A 144 -10.49 -3.58 -5.71
CA ILE A 144 -9.41 -3.03 -4.89
C ILE A 144 -9.72 -1.58 -4.53
N LYS A 145 -9.96 -0.73 -5.52
CA LYS A 145 -10.28 0.68 -5.30
C LYS A 145 -11.49 0.88 -4.40
N SER A 146 -12.54 0.06 -4.57
CA SER A 146 -13.73 0.13 -3.74
C SER A 146 -13.48 -0.31 -2.29
N ALA A 147 -12.64 -1.33 -2.08
CA ALA A 147 -12.26 -1.79 -0.75
C ALA A 147 -11.33 -0.78 -0.05
N ASP A 148 -10.39 -0.20 -0.78
CA ASP A 148 -9.49 0.85 -0.30
C ASP A 148 -10.26 2.10 0.15
N TYR A 149 -11.20 2.62 -0.65
CA TYR A 149 -12.07 3.72 -0.22
C TYR A 149 -12.87 3.40 1.05
N GLN A 150 -13.32 2.15 1.20
CA GLN A 150 -14.01 1.73 2.42
C GLN A 150 -13.08 1.65 3.63
N ALA A 151 -11.85 1.16 3.44
CA ALA A 151 -10.82 1.19 4.47
C ALA A 151 -10.50 2.64 4.87
N ALA A 152 -10.25 3.52 3.91
CA ALA A 152 -10.01 4.94 4.14
C ALA A 152 -11.17 5.62 4.89
N TYR A 153 -12.45 5.27 4.60
CA TYR A 153 -13.59 5.76 5.36
C TYR A 153 -13.52 5.36 6.85
N LEU A 154 -13.23 4.09 7.11
CA LEU A 154 -13.12 3.56 8.47
C LEU A 154 -11.95 4.20 9.22
N GLU A 155 -10.80 4.27 8.59
CA GLU A 155 -9.60 4.92 9.13
C GLU A 155 -9.85 6.39 9.45
N ALA A 156 -10.41 7.14 8.50
CA ALA A 156 -10.76 8.55 8.67
C ALA A 156 -11.64 8.78 9.90
N THR A 157 -12.71 7.98 10.03
CA THR A 157 -13.71 8.19 11.09
C THR A 157 -13.32 7.59 12.44
N ARG A 158 -12.44 6.59 12.49
CA ARG A 158 -12.04 5.91 13.72
C ARG A 158 -10.68 6.35 14.25
N LEU A 159 -9.80 6.78 13.35
CA LEU A 159 -8.40 7.02 13.67
C LEU A 159 -7.94 8.46 13.38
N ALA A 160 -8.40 9.05 12.28
CA ALA A 160 -7.89 10.34 11.81
C ALA A 160 -8.81 11.54 12.14
N GLY A 161 -9.86 11.34 12.97
CA GLY A 161 -10.69 12.41 13.52
C GLY A 161 -11.72 13.04 12.56
N PHE A 162 -11.98 12.43 11.41
CA PHE A 162 -13.01 12.91 10.48
C PHE A 162 -14.43 12.69 11.01
N ALA A 163 -15.29 13.68 10.84
CA ALA A 163 -16.72 13.50 11.02
C ALA A 163 -17.30 12.56 9.94
N HIS A 164 -18.35 11.78 10.29
CA HIS A 164 -18.97 10.86 9.33
C HIS A 164 -19.51 11.55 8.06
N THR A 165 -20.02 12.77 8.18
CA THR A 165 -20.49 13.58 7.04
C THR A 165 -19.35 13.96 6.12
N GLU A 166 -18.21 14.33 6.67
CA GLU A 166 -17.01 14.70 5.96
C GLU A 166 -16.40 13.47 5.24
N ALA A 167 -16.21 12.37 5.97
CA ALA A 167 -15.69 11.13 5.41
C ALA A 167 -16.56 10.59 4.26
N ARG A 168 -17.89 10.72 4.35
CA ARG A 168 -18.81 10.35 3.24
C ARG A 168 -18.55 11.15 1.97
N ARG A 169 -18.19 12.41 2.09
CA ARG A 169 -17.93 13.29 0.94
C ARG A 169 -16.68 12.84 0.16
N PHE A 170 -15.64 12.37 0.86
CA PHE A 170 -14.36 11.99 0.25
C PHE A 170 -14.27 10.50 -0.10
N PHE A 171 -14.81 9.62 0.75
CA PHE A 171 -14.61 8.17 0.66
C PHE A 171 -15.91 7.39 0.37
N GLY A 172 -17.05 8.08 0.25
CA GLY A 172 -18.33 7.48 -0.08
C GLY A 172 -19.05 6.87 1.13
N ARG A 173 -19.86 5.83 0.88
CA ARG A 173 -20.69 5.22 1.92
C ARG A 173 -19.88 4.33 2.87
N PRO A 174 -20.21 4.34 4.19
CA PRO A 174 -19.56 3.46 5.15
C PRO A 174 -19.83 1.98 4.80
N PRO A 175 -18.81 1.11 4.90
CA PRO A 175 -19.03 -0.32 4.80
C PRO A 175 -19.79 -0.83 6.04
N ARG A 176 -20.52 -1.93 5.87
CA ARG A 176 -21.04 -2.70 7.02
C ARG A 176 -19.99 -3.75 7.38
N ILE A 177 -19.42 -3.63 8.57
CA ILE A 177 -18.44 -4.58 9.11
C ILE A 177 -18.90 -5.11 10.46
N ALA A 178 -18.44 -6.30 10.81
CA ALA A 178 -18.69 -6.87 12.14
C ALA A 178 -17.86 -6.08 13.19
N PRO A 179 -18.37 -5.94 14.43
CA PRO A 179 -17.63 -5.30 15.52
C PRO A 179 -16.27 -5.95 15.80
N SER A 180 -16.10 -7.25 15.55
CA SER A 180 -14.82 -7.95 15.66
C SER A 180 -13.80 -7.39 14.66
N MET A 181 -14.19 -7.18 13.41
CA MET A 181 -13.32 -6.61 12.40
C MET A 181 -12.87 -5.19 12.77
N GLU A 182 -13.76 -4.38 13.32
CA GLU A 182 -13.42 -3.03 13.80
C GLU A 182 -12.38 -3.10 14.91
N ARG A 183 -12.56 -3.96 15.92
CA ARG A 183 -11.60 -4.17 17.00
C ARG A 183 -10.24 -4.71 16.50
N ASP A 184 -10.27 -5.60 15.50
CA ASP A 184 -9.07 -6.26 15.01
C ASP A 184 -8.23 -5.34 14.11
N TYR A 185 -8.86 -4.51 13.28
CA TYR A 185 -8.14 -3.73 12.25
C TYR A 185 -8.06 -2.24 12.52
N LEU A 186 -8.91 -1.65 13.35
CA LEU A 186 -8.95 -0.21 13.58
C LEU A 186 -8.36 0.19 14.95
N LYS A 187 -7.44 -0.61 15.46
CA LYS A 187 -6.55 -0.29 16.57
C LYS A 187 -5.12 -0.46 16.11
N SER A 188 -4.34 0.60 16.13
CA SER A 188 -2.96 0.61 15.64
C SER A 188 -2.11 -0.45 16.34
N TRP A 189 -1.35 -1.23 15.57
CA TRP A 189 -0.47 -2.28 16.07
C TRP A 189 0.98 -1.81 16.14
N PRO A 190 1.81 -2.40 17.04
CA PRO A 190 3.26 -2.32 16.92
C PRO A 190 3.73 -2.76 15.53
N ALA A 191 4.80 -2.15 15.02
CA ALA A 191 5.31 -2.43 13.68
C ALA A 191 5.65 -3.93 13.48
N GLU A 192 6.21 -4.58 14.50
CA GLU A 192 6.55 -6.01 14.49
C GLU A 192 5.28 -6.88 14.35
N THR A 193 4.20 -6.49 15.02
CA THR A 193 2.90 -7.19 14.91
C THR A 193 2.29 -6.99 13.53
N ALA A 194 2.33 -5.77 12.98
CA ALA A 194 1.84 -5.48 11.65
C ALA A 194 2.62 -6.29 10.58
N GLN A 195 3.95 -6.30 10.69
CA GLN A 195 4.84 -7.07 9.81
C GLN A 195 4.55 -8.58 9.88
N ALA A 196 4.46 -9.14 11.09
CA ALA A 196 4.23 -10.58 11.28
C ALA A 196 2.87 -11.01 10.70
N ARG A 197 1.79 -10.25 10.96
CA ARG A 197 0.45 -10.54 10.43
C ARG A 197 0.38 -10.40 8.91
N TYR A 198 1.10 -9.43 8.35
CA TYR A 198 1.18 -9.26 6.90
C TYR A 198 1.88 -10.44 6.23
N LEU A 199 3.04 -10.87 6.76
CA LEU A 199 3.78 -12.04 6.28
C LEU A 199 2.96 -13.33 6.41
N GLU A 200 2.31 -13.55 7.55
CA GLU A 200 1.41 -14.69 7.75
C GLU A 200 0.29 -14.72 6.68
N ARG A 201 -0.31 -13.55 6.44
CA ARG A 201 -1.36 -13.44 5.43
C ARG A 201 -0.85 -13.67 4.02
N PHE A 202 0.31 -13.11 3.69
CA PHE A 202 0.97 -13.33 2.41
C PHE A 202 1.22 -14.82 2.18
N ARG A 203 1.91 -15.51 3.09
CA ARG A 203 2.23 -16.96 2.98
C ARG A 203 0.99 -17.80 2.77
N LYS A 204 -0.06 -17.55 3.53
CA LYS A 204 -1.34 -18.25 3.38
C LYS A 204 -1.96 -18.08 1.99
N LEU A 205 -1.79 -16.94 1.35
CA LEU A 205 -2.32 -16.64 0.01
C LEU A 205 -1.38 -17.17 -1.08
N ALA A 206 -0.06 -17.07 -0.89
CA ALA A 206 0.94 -17.60 -1.81
C ALA A 206 0.98 -19.13 -1.85
N GLY A 207 0.44 -19.78 -0.82
CA GLY A 207 0.44 -21.27 -0.73
C GLY A 207 1.69 -21.84 -0.10
N GLU A 208 2.38 -21.01 0.69
CA GLU A 208 3.55 -21.37 1.49
C GLU A 208 3.16 -21.82 2.92
#